data_3ad643c1cc0473a6bd9f7097683ce265
#
_entry.id   3ad643c1cc0473a6bd9f7097683ce265
#
_cell.length_a   1.000
_cell.length_b   1.000
_cell.length_c   1.000
_cell.angle_alpha   90.00
_cell.angle_beta   90.00
_cell.angle_gamma   90.00
#
_symmetry.space_group_name_H-M   'P 1'
#
loop_
_entity.id
_entity.type
_entity.pdbx_description
1 polymer ?
#
loop_
_entity_poly.entity_id
_entity_poly.type
_entity_poly.pdbx_seq_one_letter_code
_entity_poly.pdbx_strand_id
1 'polypeptide(L)'
;KGVERLGIPSEMVSDGPHGLRKQDDKADHLGINDSIQAVCFPAGCATASSFNRELVTKLGETLGEECQAENVSTILGPAMNIKRSPLCGRNFEYYSEDPLVSTEMAGALVHGVQSKHIGTSPKHFMANNQEYHRLTSSSEMDERTMREIYLASFEGMVKKEKPWTIMNAYNKLNGTYLCENKEMLTDVLRKEWGFDGFIVSDCGAIGNLTARKHYTCLLYTSPSPRDRSVS
;
A
#
# COMPACT_ATOMS: atom_id res chain seq x y z
N LYS A 1 7.80 15.86 -2.42
CA LYS A 1 8.45 17.13 -2.84
C LYS A 1 9.51 16.80 -3.86
N GLY A 2 9.66 17.67 -4.89
CA GLY A 2 10.69 17.53 -5.89
C GLY A 2 12.11 17.76 -5.34
N VAL A 3 13.11 17.34 -6.11
CA VAL A 3 14.53 17.63 -5.83
C VAL A 3 15.08 18.41 -7.02
N GLU A 4 14.92 19.73 -6.97
CA GLU A 4 15.24 20.66 -8.08
C GLU A 4 16.67 20.47 -8.61
N ARG A 5 17.66 20.34 -7.71
CA ARG A 5 19.07 20.15 -8.09
C ARG A 5 19.33 18.89 -8.94
N LEU A 6 18.41 17.93 -8.95
CA LEU A 6 18.50 16.69 -9.71
C LEU A 6 17.47 16.62 -10.85
N GLY A 7 16.70 17.68 -11.06
CA GLY A 7 15.63 17.68 -12.05
C GLY A 7 14.48 16.72 -11.74
N ILE A 8 14.33 16.29 -10.49
CA ILE A 8 13.26 15.37 -10.06
C ILE A 8 12.04 16.21 -9.70
N PRO A 9 10.90 16.05 -10.42
CA PRO A 9 9.71 16.82 -10.16
C PRO A 9 9.07 16.45 -8.81
N SER A 10 8.19 17.34 -8.34
CA SER A 10 7.30 17.00 -7.23
C SER A 10 6.19 16.11 -7.72
N GLU A 11 5.93 15.03 -6.97
CA GLU A 11 4.87 14.09 -7.25
C GLU A 11 3.78 14.18 -6.19
N MET A 12 2.51 14.16 -6.63
CA MET A 12 1.36 14.12 -5.74
C MET A 12 0.93 12.67 -5.56
N VAL A 13 0.86 12.25 -4.31
CA VAL A 13 0.25 10.98 -3.93
C VAL A 13 -1.01 11.26 -3.11
N SER A 14 -2.06 10.49 -3.32
CA SER A 14 -3.32 10.68 -2.61
C SER A 14 -3.88 9.35 -2.13
N ASP A 15 -4.52 9.39 -0.98
CA ASP A 15 -5.34 8.26 -0.51
C ASP A 15 -6.62 8.17 -1.33
N GLY A 16 -7.30 7.04 -1.27
CA GLY A 16 -8.61 6.87 -1.88
C GLY A 16 -8.78 5.64 -2.76
N PRO A 17 -8.59 4.42 -2.23
CA PRO A 17 -8.84 3.19 -2.99
C PRO A 17 -10.33 3.00 -3.37
N HIS A 18 -11.22 3.77 -2.79
CA HIS A 18 -12.67 3.76 -3.07
C HIS A 18 -13.21 5.11 -3.54
N GLY A 19 -12.36 5.91 -4.14
CA GLY A 19 -12.61 7.28 -4.58
C GLY A 19 -11.52 8.21 -4.11
N LEU A 20 -11.13 9.12 -4.99
CA LEU A 20 -10.00 10.00 -4.75
C LEU A 20 -10.23 10.89 -3.51
N ARG A 21 -9.29 10.89 -2.58
CA ARG A 21 -9.33 11.69 -1.34
C ARG A 21 -8.24 12.76 -1.32
N LYS A 22 -8.09 13.45 -2.42
CA LYS A 22 -7.18 14.58 -2.48
C LYS A 22 -7.74 15.73 -1.65
N GLN A 23 -6.92 16.26 -0.75
CA GLN A 23 -7.21 17.52 -0.06
C GLN A 23 -6.71 18.69 -0.92
N ASP A 24 -7.38 19.83 -0.78
CA ASP A 24 -6.91 21.09 -1.37
C ASP A 24 -5.55 21.50 -0.80
N ASP A 25 -4.97 22.59 -1.30
CA ASP A 25 -3.60 23.05 -1.07
C ASP A 25 -3.12 23.14 0.40
N LYS A 26 -4.03 22.97 1.37
CA LYS A 26 -3.75 22.96 2.81
C LYS A 26 -3.97 21.60 3.44
N ALA A 27 -3.35 20.56 2.86
CA ALA A 27 -3.44 19.22 3.41
C ALA A 27 -2.97 19.16 4.87
N ASP A 28 -3.84 18.67 5.75
CA ASP A 28 -3.57 18.51 7.19
C ASP A 28 -2.94 17.15 7.55
N HIS A 29 -2.81 16.25 6.58
CA HIS A 29 -2.37 14.86 6.73
C HIS A 29 -3.22 14.00 7.69
N LEU A 30 -4.30 14.56 8.24
CA LEU A 30 -5.21 13.89 9.16
C LEU A 30 -6.56 13.57 8.51
N GLY A 31 -6.85 14.15 7.35
CA GLY A 31 -8.12 13.97 6.64
C GLY A 31 -9.28 14.75 7.28
N ILE A 32 -8.99 15.80 8.02
CA ILE A 32 -9.98 16.66 8.69
C ILE A 32 -10.45 17.78 7.76
N ASN A 33 -9.54 18.31 6.94
CA ASN A 33 -9.86 19.33 5.96
C ASN A 33 -10.70 18.76 4.80
N ASP A 34 -11.46 19.62 4.15
CA ASP A 34 -12.29 19.23 3.02
C ASP A 34 -11.45 18.61 1.90
N SER A 35 -11.97 17.54 1.35
CA SER A 35 -11.44 16.91 0.15
C SER A 35 -12.14 17.47 -1.08
N ILE A 36 -11.47 17.39 -2.23
CA ILE A 36 -12.11 17.69 -3.50
C ILE A 36 -13.33 16.80 -3.70
N GLN A 37 -14.27 17.26 -4.52
CA GLN A 37 -15.39 16.42 -4.93
C GLN A 37 -14.90 15.34 -5.89
N ALA A 38 -15.17 14.09 -5.57
CA ALA A 38 -14.79 12.92 -6.35
C ALA A 38 -15.87 11.84 -6.27
N VAL A 39 -15.81 10.87 -7.17
CA VAL A 39 -16.75 9.74 -7.15
C VAL A 39 -16.49 8.87 -5.92
N CYS A 40 -17.53 8.55 -5.18
CA CYS A 40 -17.49 7.57 -4.10
C CYS A 40 -17.83 6.19 -4.67
N PHE A 41 -16.80 5.37 -4.89
CA PHE A 41 -16.97 3.98 -5.32
C PHE A 41 -17.33 3.08 -4.15
N PRO A 42 -17.92 1.89 -4.42
CA PRO A 42 -18.18 0.90 -3.37
C PRO A 42 -16.90 0.50 -2.64
N ALA A 43 -17.02 0.22 -1.34
CA ALA A 43 -15.89 -0.25 -0.53
C ALA A 43 -15.30 -1.55 -1.09
N GLY A 44 -14.02 -1.83 -0.78
CA GLY A 44 -13.29 -2.99 -1.30
C GLY A 44 -14.00 -4.32 -1.07
N CYS A 45 -14.63 -4.50 0.10
CA CYS A 45 -15.41 -5.69 0.39
C CYS A 45 -16.64 -5.86 -0.53
N ALA A 46 -17.32 -4.77 -0.86
CA ALA A 46 -18.46 -4.81 -1.78
C ALA A 46 -17.98 -5.05 -3.23
N THR A 47 -16.92 -4.38 -3.62
CA THR A 47 -16.29 -4.54 -4.94
C THR A 47 -15.83 -5.98 -5.15
N ALA A 48 -15.15 -6.58 -4.17
CA ALA A 48 -14.69 -7.97 -4.23
C ALA A 48 -15.85 -8.98 -4.30
N SER A 49 -16.97 -8.69 -3.64
CA SER A 49 -18.16 -9.57 -3.65
C SER A 49 -18.83 -9.66 -5.02
N SER A 50 -18.47 -8.82 -5.96
CA SER A 50 -18.92 -8.93 -7.36
C SER A 50 -18.28 -10.11 -8.08
N PHE A 51 -17.10 -10.57 -7.68
CA PHE A 51 -16.28 -11.55 -8.38
C PHE A 51 -16.07 -11.24 -9.87
N ASN A 52 -16.21 -9.96 -10.24
CA ASN A 52 -16.14 -9.50 -11.63
C ASN A 52 -14.90 -8.62 -11.85
N ARG A 53 -13.84 -9.23 -12.39
CA ARG A 53 -12.57 -8.56 -12.68
C ARG A 53 -12.70 -7.43 -13.70
N GLU A 54 -13.54 -7.62 -14.72
CA GLU A 54 -13.75 -6.60 -15.75
C GLU A 54 -14.39 -5.34 -15.16
N LEU A 55 -15.39 -5.52 -14.27
CA LEU A 55 -16.00 -4.41 -13.54
C LEU A 55 -14.97 -3.65 -12.71
N VAL A 56 -14.11 -4.38 -11.99
CA VAL A 56 -13.09 -3.76 -11.13
C VAL A 56 -12.00 -3.09 -11.95
N THR A 57 -11.62 -3.66 -13.10
CA THR A 57 -10.71 -2.98 -14.05
C THR A 57 -11.30 -1.66 -14.52
N LYS A 58 -12.57 -1.65 -14.92
CA LYS A 58 -13.26 -0.42 -15.33
C LYS A 58 -13.36 0.62 -14.21
N LEU A 59 -13.58 0.17 -12.97
CA LEU A 59 -13.51 1.06 -11.79
C LEU A 59 -12.11 1.67 -11.66
N GLY A 60 -11.07 0.85 -11.82
CA GLY A 60 -9.68 1.30 -11.80
C GLY A 60 -9.37 2.31 -12.91
N GLU A 61 -9.87 2.08 -14.13
CA GLU A 61 -9.74 3.03 -15.24
C GLU A 61 -10.36 4.40 -14.90
N THR A 62 -11.58 4.39 -14.37
CA THR A 62 -12.27 5.63 -13.98
C THR A 62 -11.54 6.36 -12.86
N LEU A 63 -11.07 5.63 -11.83
CA LEU A 63 -10.27 6.21 -10.76
C LEU A 63 -8.95 6.80 -11.29
N GLY A 64 -8.32 6.12 -12.26
CA GLY A 64 -7.11 6.62 -12.93
C GLY A 64 -7.37 7.91 -13.70
N GLU A 65 -8.51 8.03 -14.38
CA GLU A 65 -8.92 9.26 -15.08
C GLU A 65 -9.16 10.42 -14.11
N GLU A 66 -9.81 10.16 -12.97
CA GLU A 66 -9.94 11.17 -11.91
C GLU A 66 -8.58 11.62 -11.36
N CYS A 67 -7.66 10.68 -11.13
CA CYS A 67 -6.31 10.99 -10.70
C CYS A 67 -5.57 11.89 -11.71
N GLN A 68 -5.72 11.62 -13.02
CA GLN A 68 -5.14 12.48 -14.06
C GLN A 68 -5.74 13.89 -14.02
N ALA A 69 -7.07 14.00 -13.94
CA ALA A 69 -7.76 15.29 -13.89
C ALA A 69 -7.30 16.14 -12.69
N GLU A 70 -6.98 15.49 -11.59
CA GLU A 70 -6.56 16.13 -10.35
C GLU A 70 -5.03 16.20 -10.17
N ASN A 71 -4.24 15.87 -11.18
CA ASN A 71 -2.77 15.86 -11.12
C ASN A 71 -2.22 14.98 -9.97
N VAL A 72 -2.82 13.83 -9.73
CA VAL A 72 -2.34 12.82 -8.79
C VAL A 72 -1.55 11.76 -9.56
N SER A 73 -0.28 11.59 -9.20
CA SER A 73 0.63 10.66 -9.87
C SER A 73 0.49 9.21 -9.39
N THR A 74 0.09 9.04 -8.13
CA THR A 74 -0.05 7.70 -7.52
C THR A 74 -1.19 7.68 -6.52
N ILE A 75 -2.08 6.70 -6.65
CA ILE A 75 -3.11 6.43 -5.67
C ILE A 75 -2.60 5.43 -4.61
N LEU A 76 -2.84 5.72 -3.33
CA LEU A 76 -2.42 4.88 -2.21
C LEU A 76 -3.44 3.75 -1.99
N GLY A 77 -3.40 2.78 -2.84
CA GLY A 77 -4.28 1.62 -2.90
C GLY A 77 -3.92 0.69 -4.04
N PRO A 78 -4.59 -0.45 -4.13
CA PRO A 78 -5.64 -1.00 -3.25
C PRO A 78 -5.13 -1.43 -1.88
N ALA A 79 -6.04 -1.48 -0.88
CA ALA A 79 -5.77 -2.12 0.39
C ALA A 79 -6.18 -3.60 0.30
N MET A 80 -5.26 -4.53 0.59
CA MET A 80 -5.47 -5.93 0.26
C MET A 80 -5.02 -6.93 1.33
N ASN A 81 -4.92 -6.48 2.58
CA ASN A 81 -4.63 -7.41 3.67
C ASN A 81 -5.75 -8.45 3.84
N ILE A 82 -5.37 -9.63 4.30
CA ILE A 82 -6.31 -10.74 4.54
C ILE A 82 -7.26 -10.39 5.69
N LYS A 83 -8.56 -10.60 5.51
CA LYS A 83 -9.59 -10.41 6.54
C LYS A 83 -9.51 -11.53 7.57
N ARG A 84 -8.63 -11.37 8.55
CA ARG A 84 -8.37 -12.40 9.56
C ARG A 84 -9.43 -12.41 10.67
N SER A 85 -9.82 -11.22 11.14
CA SER A 85 -10.79 -11.04 12.21
C SER A 85 -11.92 -10.12 11.75
N PRO A 86 -13.19 -10.44 12.04
CA PRO A 86 -14.30 -9.55 11.74
C PRO A 86 -14.23 -8.22 12.49
N LEU A 87 -13.46 -8.15 13.57
CA LEU A 87 -13.29 -6.96 14.41
C LEU A 87 -12.23 -5.99 13.87
N CYS A 88 -11.53 -6.31 12.78
CA CYS A 88 -10.59 -5.38 12.18
C CYS A 88 -11.32 -4.17 11.59
N GLY A 89 -11.03 -2.97 12.08
CA GLY A 89 -11.69 -1.73 11.69
C GLY A 89 -11.48 -1.33 10.22
N ARG A 90 -10.56 -1.98 9.49
CA ARG A 90 -10.26 -1.73 8.08
C ARG A 90 -10.79 -2.81 7.12
N ASN A 91 -11.59 -3.76 7.61
CA ASN A 91 -12.15 -4.81 6.76
C ASN A 91 -13.04 -4.28 5.62
N PHE A 92 -13.59 -3.07 5.75
CA PHE A 92 -14.37 -2.46 4.68
C PHE A 92 -13.56 -2.21 3.42
N GLU A 93 -12.27 -1.87 3.54
CA GLU A 93 -11.41 -1.58 2.41
C GLU A 93 -10.65 -2.82 1.87
N TYR A 94 -10.53 -3.87 2.68
CA TYR A 94 -9.87 -5.11 2.26
C TYR A 94 -10.82 -5.98 1.43
N TYR A 95 -10.24 -6.77 0.52
CA TYR A 95 -11.01 -7.53 -0.48
C TYR A 95 -11.58 -8.81 0.09
N SER A 96 -10.75 -9.73 0.62
CA SER A 96 -11.18 -11.06 1.02
C SER A 96 -10.33 -11.65 2.15
N GLU A 97 -10.83 -12.73 2.76
CA GLU A 97 -10.03 -13.66 3.55
C GLU A 97 -9.26 -14.65 2.66
N ASP A 98 -9.71 -14.82 1.42
CA ASP A 98 -9.09 -15.71 0.43
C ASP A 98 -7.99 -14.95 -0.34
N PRO A 99 -6.74 -15.48 -0.34
CA PRO A 99 -5.63 -14.85 -1.03
C PRO A 99 -5.82 -14.75 -2.55
N LEU A 100 -6.47 -15.74 -3.17
CA LEU A 100 -6.71 -15.73 -4.61
C LEU A 100 -7.71 -14.65 -5.01
N VAL A 101 -8.82 -14.55 -4.28
CA VAL A 101 -9.81 -13.48 -4.51
C VAL A 101 -9.17 -12.11 -4.31
N SER A 102 -8.36 -11.95 -3.25
CA SER A 102 -7.63 -10.70 -3.00
C SER A 102 -6.65 -10.39 -4.13
N THR A 103 -5.89 -11.37 -4.63
CA THR A 103 -5.00 -11.22 -5.78
C THR A 103 -5.74 -10.74 -7.02
N GLU A 104 -6.80 -11.43 -7.41
CA GLU A 104 -7.49 -11.21 -8.67
C GLU A 104 -8.27 -9.88 -8.67
N MET A 105 -8.94 -9.57 -7.57
CA MET A 105 -9.75 -8.37 -7.49
C MET A 105 -8.90 -7.11 -7.27
N ALA A 106 -7.92 -7.16 -6.36
CA ALA A 106 -6.98 -6.05 -6.19
C ALA A 106 -6.11 -5.85 -7.43
N GLY A 107 -5.67 -6.94 -8.06
CA GLY A 107 -4.92 -6.90 -9.32
C GLY A 107 -5.70 -6.22 -10.44
N ALA A 108 -6.98 -6.52 -10.58
CA ALA A 108 -7.84 -5.86 -11.56
C ALA A 108 -7.92 -4.33 -11.36
N LEU A 109 -7.97 -3.86 -10.11
CA LEU A 109 -7.90 -2.43 -9.81
C LEU A 109 -6.54 -1.83 -10.22
N VAL A 110 -5.44 -2.50 -9.84
CA VAL A 110 -4.08 -2.06 -10.22
C VAL A 110 -3.96 -1.95 -11.73
N HIS A 111 -4.41 -2.97 -12.45
CA HIS A 111 -4.41 -2.99 -13.92
C HIS A 111 -5.16 -1.78 -14.50
N GLY A 112 -6.38 -1.54 -14.04
CA GLY A 112 -7.21 -0.43 -14.51
C GLY A 112 -6.57 0.93 -14.26
N VAL A 113 -6.11 1.20 -13.05
CA VAL A 113 -5.46 2.47 -12.68
C VAL A 113 -4.18 2.68 -13.50
N GLN A 114 -3.31 1.67 -13.57
CA GLN A 114 -2.03 1.77 -14.28
C GLN A 114 -2.20 1.88 -15.80
N SER A 115 -3.31 1.39 -16.37
CA SER A 115 -3.63 1.60 -17.79
C SER A 115 -3.81 3.08 -18.16
N LYS A 116 -4.08 3.92 -17.16
CA LYS A 116 -4.20 5.39 -17.29
C LYS A 116 -2.90 6.12 -16.90
N HIS A 117 -1.77 5.42 -16.85
CA HIS A 117 -0.46 5.99 -16.46
C HIS A 117 -0.46 6.65 -15.07
N ILE A 118 -1.25 6.12 -14.15
CA ILE A 118 -1.26 6.48 -12.73
C ILE A 118 -0.67 5.33 -11.93
N GLY A 119 0.26 5.64 -11.04
CA GLY A 119 0.85 4.65 -10.15
C GLY A 119 -0.14 4.15 -9.11
N THR A 120 0.05 2.93 -8.66
CA THR A 120 -0.68 2.35 -7.53
C THR A 120 0.27 2.01 -6.40
N SER A 121 -0.23 2.00 -5.18
CA SER A 121 0.52 1.58 -3.99
C SER A 121 -0.29 0.57 -3.19
N PRO A 122 -0.31 -0.69 -3.62
CA PRO A 122 -0.96 -1.74 -2.85
C PRO A 122 -0.48 -1.76 -1.40
N LYS A 123 -1.41 -1.92 -0.46
CA LYS A 123 -1.15 -1.74 0.97
C LYS A 123 -1.94 -2.74 1.80
N HIS A 124 -1.53 -3.03 3.02
CA HIS A 124 -0.28 -2.66 3.67
C HIS A 124 0.62 -3.89 3.74
N PHE A 125 1.74 -3.85 3.11
CA PHE A 125 2.68 -4.96 3.03
C PHE A 125 3.46 -5.06 4.36
N MET A 126 3.25 -6.05 5.23
CA MET A 126 2.23 -7.08 5.14
C MET A 126 1.59 -7.34 6.51
N ALA A 127 0.53 -8.17 6.51
CA ALA A 127 -0.10 -8.68 7.75
C ALA A 127 -0.64 -7.62 8.71
N ASN A 128 -1.12 -6.47 8.20
CA ASN A 128 -1.88 -5.51 8.99
C ASN A 128 -3.35 -5.96 9.11
N ASN A 129 -3.59 -6.98 9.95
CA ASN A 129 -4.88 -7.66 10.06
C ASN A 129 -5.71 -7.21 11.27
N GLN A 130 -5.21 -6.22 12.02
CA GLN A 130 -5.91 -5.56 13.12
C GLN A 130 -5.42 -4.13 13.27
N GLU A 131 -6.32 -3.25 13.75
CA GLU A 131 -6.00 -1.85 14.00
C GLU A 131 -5.64 -1.56 15.47
N TYR A 132 -6.09 -2.44 16.38
CA TYR A 132 -5.78 -2.28 17.80
C TYR A 132 -4.28 -2.42 18.04
N HIS A 133 -3.68 -1.37 18.59
CA HIS A 133 -2.23 -1.27 18.82
C HIS A 133 -1.36 -1.53 17.58
N ARG A 134 -1.83 -1.24 16.36
CA ARG A 134 -1.10 -1.51 15.10
C ARG A 134 0.33 -0.95 15.06
N LEU A 135 0.60 0.11 15.80
CA LEU A 135 1.94 0.73 15.87
C LEU A 135 2.92 -0.03 16.81
N THR A 136 2.45 -1.01 17.55
CA THR A 136 3.27 -1.76 18.52
C THR A 136 3.04 -3.26 18.49
N SER A 137 1.93 -3.70 17.90
CA SER A 137 1.60 -5.13 17.79
C SER A 137 2.52 -5.86 16.83
N SER A 138 2.70 -7.15 17.05
CA SER A 138 3.41 -8.05 16.15
C SER A 138 2.47 -9.12 15.64
N SER A 139 2.47 -9.33 14.33
CA SER A 139 1.79 -10.46 13.69
C SER A 139 2.73 -11.65 13.72
N GLU A 140 2.42 -12.61 14.58
CA GLU A 140 3.25 -13.80 14.78
C GLU A 140 2.72 -14.97 13.96
N MET A 141 3.57 -15.58 13.14
CA MET A 141 3.20 -16.72 12.31
C MET A 141 4.41 -17.49 11.83
N ASP A 142 4.22 -18.78 11.54
CA ASP A 142 5.21 -19.61 10.88
C ASP A 142 5.36 -19.26 9.38
N GLU A 143 6.43 -19.73 8.76
CA GLU A 143 6.75 -19.41 7.37
C GLU A 143 5.70 -19.94 6.39
N ARG A 144 5.15 -21.12 6.62
CA ARG A 144 4.12 -21.70 5.77
C ARG A 144 2.85 -20.84 5.76
N THR A 145 2.36 -20.50 6.93
CA THR A 145 1.19 -19.63 7.10
C THR A 145 1.45 -18.26 6.45
N MET A 146 2.63 -17.72 6.65
CA MET A 146 3.02 -16.44 6.07
C MET A 146 2.98 -16.48 4.55
N ARG A 147 3.57 -17.50 3.93
CA ARG A 147 3.64 -17.62 2.47
C ARG A 147 2.32 -18.00 1.81
N GLU A 148 1.58 -18.95 2.39
CA GLU A 148 0.37 -19.47 1.77
C GLU A 148 -0.84 -18.54 1.94
N ILE A 149 -0.85 -17.69 2.96
CA ILE A 149 -1.98 -16.81 3.29
C ILE A 149 -1.63 -15.34 3.13
N TYR A 150 -0.69 -14.84 3.92
CA TYR A 150 -0.48 -13.39 4.06
C TYR A 150 0.39 -12.77 2.96
N LEU A 151 1.33 -13.52 2.42
CA LEU A 151 2.15 -13.10 1.29
C LEU A 151 1.51 -13.43 -0.06
N ALA A 152 0.76 -14.53 -0.15
CA ALA A 152 0.23 -15.06 -1.41
C ALA A 152 -0.53 -14.02 -2.23
N SER A 153 -1.37 -13.21 -1.59
CA SER A 153 -2.13 -12.16 -2.29
C SER A 153 -1.22 -11.06 -2.87
N PHE A 154 -0.22 -10.64 -2.13
CA PHE A 154 0.76 -9.66 -2.61
C PHE A 154 1.68 -10.23 -3.68
N GLU A 155 2.15 -11.46 -3.50
CA GLU A 155 3.00 -12.14 -4.47
C GLU A 155 2.30 -12.26 -5.83
N GLY A 156 1.08 -12.78 -5.82
CA GLY A 156 0.30 -12.93 -7.05
C GLY A 156 0.08 -11.60 -7.76
N MET A 157 -0.30 -10.57 -7.01
CA MET A 157 -0.53 -9.23 -7.55
C MET A 157 0.77 -8.60 -8.07
N VAL A 158 1.87 -8.65 -7.32
CA VAL A 158 3.17 -8.07 -7.73
C VAL A 158 3.68 -8.72 -9.02
N LYS A 159 3.65 -10.06 -9.08
CA LYS A 159 4.13 -10.79 -10.27
C LYS A 159 3.27 -10.56 -11.50
N LYS A 160 1.96 -10.41 -11.32
CA LYS A 160 0.99 -10.27 -12.42
C LYS A 160 0.87 -8.83 -12.92
N GLU A 161 0.70 -7.87 -12.02
CA GLU A 161 0.34 -6.50 -12.37
C GLU A 161 1.48 -5.49 -12.25
N LYS A 162 2.60 -5.87 -11.62
CA LYS A 162 3.81 -5.05 -11.48
C LYS A 162 3.49 -3.63 -11.01
N PRO A 163 2.96 -3.45 -9.80
CA PRO A 163 2.61 -2.14 -9.29
C PRO A 163 3.84 -1.24 -9.20
N TRP A 164 3.69 0.05 -9.49
CA TRP A 164 4.79 0.99 -9.47
C TRP A 164 5.33 1.24 -8.07
N THR A 165 4.47 1.14 -7.08
CA THR A 165 4.88 1.26 -5.68
C THR A 165 4.17 0.20 -4.84
N ILE A 166 4.67 -0.03 -3.61
CA ILE A 166 4.02 -0.83 -2.59
C ILE A 166 4.20 -0.16 -1.24
N MET A 167 3.16 -0.15 -0.41
CA MET A 167 3.24 0.48 0.91
C MET A 167 3.44 -0.55 2.01
N ASN A 168 4.53 -0.42 2.78
CA ASN A 168 4.76 -1.26 3.93
C ASN A 168 3.86 -0.88 5.12
N ALA A 169 3.52 -1.85 5.95
CA ALA A 169 2.64 -1.67 7.09
C ALA A 169 3.38 -1.13 8.33
N TYR A 170 2.59 -0.65 9.31
CA TYR A 170 3.12 -0.17 10.59
C TYR A 170 3.55 -1.27 11.54
N ASN A 171 2.86 -2.41 11.51
CA ASN A 171 3.02 -3.48 12.49
C ASN A 171 4.38 -4.19 12.40
N LYS A 172 4.68 -4.94 13.42
CA LYS A 172 5.78 -5.91 13.39
C LYS A 172 5.31 -7.21 12.73
N LEU A 173 6.27 -7.92 12.18
CA LEU A 173 6.14 -9.31 11.76
C LEU A 173 7.21 -10.11 12.52
N ASN A 174 6.77 -11.10 13.29
CA ASN A 174 7.67 -11.94 14.10
C ASN A 174 8.71 -11.10 14.89
N GLY A 175 8.23 -10.04 15.55
CA GLY A 175 9.02 -9.14 16.38
C GLY A 175 9.72 -7.99 15.67
N THR A 176 9.84 -8.00 14.33
CA THR A 176 10.55 -6.96 13.56
C THR A 176 9.58 -6.02 12.86
N TYR A 177 9.75 -4.70 12.99
CA TYR A 177 8.93 -3.74 12.27
C TYR A 177 9.08 -3.88 10.76
N LEU A 178 7.99 -3.84 10.03
CA LEU A 178 8.02 -4.05 8.58
C LEU A 178 8.82 -3.00 7.83
N CYS A 179 8.86 -1.77 8.29
CA CYS A 179 9.67 -0.72 7.67
C CYS A 179 11.20 -0.94 7.81
N GLU A 180 11.66 -1.85 8.68
CA GLU A 180 13.07 -2.25 8.85
C GLU A 180 13.30 -3.74 8.55
N ASN A 181 12.28 -4.47 8.11
CA ASN A 181 12.37 -5.90 7.86
C ASN A 181 13.05 -6.19 6.52
N LYS A 182 14.35 -6.43 6.56
CA LYS A 182 15.16 -6.73 5.37
C LYS A 182 14.68 -7.99 4.65
N GLU A 183 14.29 -9.02 5.38
CA GLU A 183 13.80 -10.27 4.79
C GLU A 183 12.60 -10.01 3.90
N MET A 184 11.59 -9.31 4.42
CA MET A 184 10.37 -9.02 3.65
C MET A 184 10.61 -8.01 2.52
N LEU A 185 11.29 -6.90 2.79
CA LEU A 185 11.41 -5.80 1.83
C LEU A 185 12.48 -6.06 0.75
N THR A 186 13.53 -6.80 1.09
CA THR A 186 14.64 -7.03 0.17
C THR A 186 14.66 -8.46 -0.35
N ASP A 187 14.66 -9.44 0.54
CA ASP A 187 14.90 -10.81 0.10
C ASP A 187 13.64 -11.40 -0.55
N VAL A 188 12.46 -11.22 0.04
CA VAL A 188 11.19 -11.69 -0.53
C VAL A 188 10.72 -10.75 -1.65
N LEU A 189 10.40 -9.50 -1.33
CA LEU A 189 9.73 -8.61 -2.28
C LEU A 189 10.60 -8.30 -3.52
N ARG A 190 11.87 -7.95 -3.34
CA ARG A 190 12.73 -7.56 -4.47
C ARG A 190 13.42 -8.73 -5.14
N LYS A 191 14.09 -9.62 -4.35
CA LYS A 191 14.91 -10.67 -4.97
C LYS A 191 14.06 -11.85 -5.43
N GLU A 192 13.12 -12.31 -4.60
CA GLU A 192 12.32 -13.49 -4.90
C GLU A 192 11.19 -13.16 -5.91
N TRP A 193 10.46 -12.05 -5.69
CA TRP A 193 9.34 -11.68 -6.57
C TRP A 193 9.71 -10.76 -7.72
N GLY A 194 10.91 -10.17 -7.70
CA GLY A 194 11.40 -9.29 -8.76
C GLY A 194 10.74 -7.91 -8.77
N PHE A 195 10.25 -7.43 -7.62
CA PHE A 195 9.69 -6.08 -7.54
C PHE A 195 10.78 -5.02 -7.71
N ASP A 196 10.65 -4.19 -8.73
CA ASP A 196 11.58 -3.12 -9.11
C ASP A 196 11.06 -1.70 -8.80
N GLY A 197 9.82 -1.59 -8.32
CA GLY A 197 9.18 -0.33 -7.99
C GLY A 197 9.66 0.30 -6.67
N PHE A 198 8.99 1.36 -6.25
CA PHE A 198 9.29 2.05 -4.99
C PHE A 198 8.55 1.44 -3.80
N ILE A 199 9.24 1.34 -2.66
CA ILE A 199 8.62 1.01 -1.39
C ILE A 199 8.28 2.32 -0.67
N VAL A 200 6.98 2.55 -0.47
CA VAL A 200 6.46 3.70 0.26
C VAL A 200 6.22 3.28 1.70
N SER A 201 6.61 4.09 2.67
CA SER A 201 6.23 3.82 4.06
C SER A 201 4.79 4.27 4.30
N ASP A 202 4.08 3.58 5.16
CA ASP A 202 2.86 4.13 5.72
C ASP A 202 3.15 5.44 6.46
N CYS A 203 2.15 6.30 6.61
CA CYS A 203 2.30 7.70 7.00
C CYS A 203 3.14 7.88 8.27
N GLY A 204 4.35 8.38 8.13
CA GLY A 204 5.28 8.59 9.23
C GLY A 204 5.94 7.34 9.81
N ALA A 205 5.77 6.15 9.20
CA ALA A 205 6.36 4.90 9.72
C ALA A 205 7.89 4.95 9.77
N ILE A 206 8.54 5.46 8.74
CA ILE A 206 10.01 5.65 8.74
C ILE A 206 10.44 6.63 9.85
N GLY A 207 9.70 7.72 10.06
CA GLY A 207 9.99 8.65 11.15
C GLY A 207 9.87 8.02 12.54
N ASN A 208 9.10 6.95 12.68
CA ASN A 208 9.02 6.20 13.94
C ASN A 208 10.29 5.39 14.24
N LEU A 209 11.09 5.06 13.23
CA LEU A 209 12.34 4.32 13.43
C LEU A 209 13.37 5.11 14.26
N THR A 210 13.43 6.41 14.05
CA THR A 210 14.43 7.28 14.69
C THR A 210 13.83 8.35 15.59
N ALA A 211 13.01 9.23 15.05
CA ALA A 211 12.61 10.45 15.73
C ALA A 211 11.56 10.25 16.83
N ARG A 212 10.65 9.30 16.66
CA ARG A 212 9.49 9.14 17.55
C ARG A 212 9.61 7.97 18.51
N LYS A 213 10.16 6.85 18.07
CA LYS A 213 10.14 5.60 18.83
C LYS A 213 11.51 4.94 18.96
N HIS A 214 12.56 5.49 18.33
CA HIS A 214 13.94 5.02 18.44
C HIS A 214 14.10 3.52 18.15
N TYR A 215 13.43 2.99 17.13
CA TYR A 215 13.56 1.57 16.74
C TYR A 215 14.96 1.26 16.22
N THR A 216 15.57 2.21 15.53
CA THR A 216 16.98 2.18 15.11
C THR A 216 17.68 3.46 15.51
N CYS A 217 19.00 3.42 15.60
CA CYS A 217 19.78 4.61 15.97
C CYS A 217 19.72 5.69 14.88
N LEU A 218 19.70 5.29 13.61
CA LEU A 218 19.79 6.19 12.46
C LEU A 218 19.01 5.62 11.27
N LEU A 219 18.48 6.51 10.43
CA LEU A 219 17.75 6.12 9.22
C LEU A 219 18.58 5.27 8.25
N TYR A 220 19.88 5.48 8.18
CA TYR A 220 20.73 4.70 7.28
C TYR A 220 20.90 3.23 7.71
N THR A 221 20.48 2.86 8.91
CA THR A 221 20.45 1.45 9.34
C THR A 221 19.18 0.73 8.88
N SER A 222 18.21 1.46 8.33
CA SER A 222 17.01 0.88 7.73
C SER A 222 17.39 0.01 6.52
N PRO A 223 16.74 -1.14 6.33
CA PRO A 223 16.99 -2.00 5.18
C PRO A 223 16.41 -1.46 3.86
N SER A 224 15.76 -0.29 3.87
CA SER A 224 15.22 0.31 2.66
C SER A 224 16.33 0.64 1.66
N PRO A 225 16.20 0.23 0.41
CA PRO A 225 17.18 0.58 -0.63
C PRO A 225 17.35 2.10 -0.81
N ARG A 226 16.34 2.89 -0.49
CA ARG A 226 16.39 4.35 -0.55
C ARG A 226 17.37 4.94 0.46
N ASP A 227 17.55 4.27 1.60
CA ASP A 227 18.41 4.75 2.68
C ASP A 227 19.88 4.43 2.44
N ARG A 228 20.19 3.54 1.49
CA ARG A 228 21.58 3.15 1.15
C ARG A 228 22.19 3.95 0.01
N SER A 229 21.39 4.71 -0.72
CA SER A 229 21.87 5.48 -1.88
C SER A 229 22.33 6.90 -1.56
N VAL A 230 22.47 7.22 -0.27
CA VAL A 230 22.98 8.53 0.20
C VAL A 230 24.27 8.29 1.00
N SER A 231 25.26 7.71 0.36
CA SER A 231 26.65 7.72 0.84
C SER A 231 27.57 8.18 -0.29
#